data_875ed9b76b917e1c72b14f6ad659aef9
#
_entry.id   875ed9b76b917e1c72b14f6ad659aef9
#
_cell.length_a   1.000
_cell.length_b   1.000
_cell.length_c   1.000
_cell.angle_alpha   90.00
_cell.angle_beta   90.00
_cell.angle_gamma   90.00
#
_symmetry.space_group_name_H-M   'P 1'
#
loop_
_entity.id
_entity.type
_entity.pdbx_description
1 polymer ?
#
loop_
_entity_poly.entity_id
_entity_poly.type
_entity_poly.pdbx_seq_one_letter_code
_entity_poly.pdbx_strand_id
1 'polypeptide(L)'
;MPDDNENLAQSQSRLFRFVTLLSRHKVDFLVIGGQAEILMGGARVTFDTDLCYDRSPHNLERLASALAEINPSLRGAPAELPFKFDAQALAFGSNYTLVTDIGALDLLGWVEPIGDYNALQASAETHVVRQTPVRTIGLEDLIRIKEHINRPKDRDSLFQLIAIRAIRNEQRKKNTDDHV
;
A
#
# COMPACT_ATOMS: atom_id res chain seq x y z
N MET A 1 -22.90 -14.72 3.48
CA MET A 1 -21.55 -14.23 3.25
C MET A 1 -21.67 -12.86 2.64
N PRO A 2 -20.86 -11.86 3.04
CA PRO A 2 -20.91 -10.55 2.39
C PRO A 2 -20.56 -10.72 0.90
N ASP A 3 -21.26 -10.00 0.05
CA ASP A 3 -21.06 -9.95 -1.40
C ASP A 3 -19.67 -9.35 -1.71
N ASP A 4 -19.07 -9.73 -2.85
CA ASP A 4 -17.77 -9.21 -3.29
C ASP A 4 -17.78 -7.68 -3.41
N ASN A 5 -18.93 -7.08 -3.77
CA ASN A 5 -19.11 -5.64 -3.80
C ASN A 5 -19.06 -4.99 -2.40
N GLU A 6 -19.62 -5.62 -1.38
CA GLU A 6 -19.54 -5.14 0.00
C GLU A 6 -18.13 -5.24 0.54
N ASN A 7 -17.44 -6.33 0.26
CA ASN A 7 -16.05 -6.54 0.64
C ASN A 7 -15.12 -5.49 0.00
N LEU A 8 -15.33 -5.18 -1.28
CA LEU A 8 -14.58 -4.16 -1.99
C LEU A 8 -14.84 -2.75 -1.42
N ALA A 9 -16.10 -2.43 -1.13
CA ALA A 9 -16.47 -1.14 -0.53
C ALA A 9 -15.87 -0.97 0.87
N GLN A 10 -15.85 -2.02 1.69
CA GLN A 10 -15.22 -2.01 3.01
C GLN A 10 -13.70 -1.87 2.91
N SER A 11 -13.07 -2.56 1.96
CA SER A 11 -11.64 -2.46 1.69
C SER A 11 -11.22 -1.04 1.31
N GLN A 12 -11.94 -0.43 0.38
CA GLN A 12 -11.71 0.97 -0.02
C GLN A 12 -11.98 1.96 1.12
N SER A 13 -12.97 1.69 1.96
CA SER A 13 -13.27 2.53 3.14
C SER A 13 -12.12 2.49 4.15
N ARG A 14 -11.51 1.33 4.40
CA ARG A 14 -10.34 1.20 5.27
C ARG A 14 -9.13 1.92 4.71
N LEU A 15 -8.81 1.71 3.44
CA LEU A 15 -7.73 2.43 2.77
C LEU A 15 -7.91 3.94 2.92
N PHE A 16 -9.11 4.46 2.64
CA PHE A 16 -9.40 5.88 2.74
C PHE A 16 -9.18 6.43 4.17
N ARG A 17 -9.57 5.68 5.20
CA ARG A 17 -9.33 6.05 6.61
C ARG A 17 -7.84 6.13 6.94
N PHE A 18 -7.03 5.14 6.50
CA PHE A 18 -5.57 5.18 6.67
C PHE A 18 -4.95 6.36 5.93
N VAL A 19 -5.30 6.55 4.66
CA VAL A 19 -4.77 7.66 3.85
C VAL A 19 -5.10 9.00 4.49
N THR A 20 -6.34 9.20 4.96
CA THR A 20 -6.76 10.45 5.61
C THR A 20 -5.98 10.71 6.89
N LEU A 21 -5.81 9.70 7.74
CA LEU A 21 -5.05 9.79 8.97
C LEU A 21 -3.59 10.16 8.71
N LEU A 22 -2.92 9.40 7.85
CA LEU A 22 -1.51 9.58 7.55
C LEU A 22 -1.23 10.91 6.84
N SER A 23 -2.10 11.32 5.92
CA SER A 23 -1.99 12.61 5.23
C SER A 23 -2.15 13.80 6.19
N ARG A 24 -3.07 13.71 7.16
CA ARG A 24 -3.23 14.73 8.20
C ARG A 24 -1.96 14.94 9.02
N HIS A 25 -1.23 13.86 9.30
CA HIS A 25 0.06 13.89 9.97
C HIS A 25 1.24 14.17 9.04
N LYS A 26 0.99 14.38 7.73
CA LYS A 26 2.03 14.62 6.71
C LYS A 26 3.06 13.49 6.63
N VAL A 27 2.61 12.26 6.80
CA VAL A 27 3.44 11.07 6.65
C VAL A 27 3.74 10.84 5.17
N ASP A 28 4.98 10.56 4.85
CA ASP A 28 5.42 10.15 3.52
C ASP A 28 5.32 8.64 3.38
N PHE A 29 4.42 8.19 2.50
CA PHE A 29 4.14 6.77 2.25
C PHE A 29 3.63 6.52 0.83
N LEU A 30 3.67 5.26 0.41
CA LEU A 30 3.06 4.73 -0.81
C LEU A 30 2.14 3.57 -0.44
N VAL A 31 0.96 3.52 -1.06
CA VAL A 31 0.11 2.33 -1.02
C VAL A 31 0.72 1.29 -1.96
N ILE A 32 0.85 0.06 -1.46
CA ILE A 32 1.41 -1.06 -2.21
C ILE A 32 0.46 -2.26 -2.15
N GLY A 33 0.87 -3.41 -2.61
CA GLY A 33 0.13 -4.66 -2.48
C GLY A 33 -1.24 -4.66 -3.14
N GLY A 34 -2.21 -5.34 -2.52
CA GLY A 34 -3.54 -5.54 -3.07
C GLY A 34 -4.36 -4.25 -3.25
N GLN A 35 -4.18 -3.26 -2.38
CA GLN A 35 -4.86 -1.97 -2.50
C GLN A 35 -4.37 -1.18 -3.72
N ALA A 36 -3.06 -1.19 -3.98
CA ALA A 36 -2.51 -0.57 -5.18
C ALA A 36 -3.04 -1.25 -6.45
N GLU A 37 -3.11 -2.58 -6.45
CA GLU A 37 -3.70 -3.36 -7.56
C GLU A 37 -5.13 -2.93 -7.86
N ILE A 38 -5.99 -2.79 -6.84
CA ILE A 38 -7.37 -2.32 -6.99
C ILE A 38 -7.41 -0.91 -7.59
N LEU A 39 -6.57 0.00 -7.11
CA LEU A 39 -6.49 1.37 -7.62
C LEU A 39 -6.03 1.45 -9.08
N MET A 40 -5.26 0.48 -9.53
CA MET A 40 -4.81 0.36 -10.93
C MET A 40 -5.86 -0.28 -11.85
N GLY A 41 -6.98 -0.80 -11.29
CA GLY A 41 -8.08 -1.43 -12.04
C GLY A 41 -8.12 -2.96 -11.90
N GLY A 42 -7.36 -3.55 -10.98
CA GLY A 42 -7.45 -4.98 -10.66
C GLY A 42 -8.75 -5.32 -9.90
N ALA A 43 -9.22 -6.55 -10.05
CA ALA A 43 -10.50 -7.02 -9.47
C ALA A 43 -10.34 -7.78 -8.15
N ARG A 44 -9.16 -7.72 -7.52
CA ARG A 44 -8.89 -8.46 -6.29
C ARG A 44 -9.56 -7.81 -5.08
N VAL A 45 -10.13 -8.64 -4.20
CA VAL A 45 -10.51 -8.22 -2.84
C VAL A 45 -9.31 -8.43 -1.91
N THR A 46 -8.99 -7.41 -1.07
CA THR A 46 -7.97 -7.50 -0.03
C THR A 46 -8.52 -7.00 1.31
N PHE A 47 -8.07 -7.60 2.41
CA PHE A 47 -8.52 -7.28 3.76
C PHE A 47 -7.49 -6.49 4.56
N ASP A 48 -6.27 -6.44 4.10
CA ASP A 48 -5.13 -5.71 4.67
C ASP A 48 -4.81 -4.49 3.83
N THR A 49 -4.18 -3.53 4.46
CA THR A 49 -3.60 -2.35 3.81
C THR A 49 -2.09 -2.45 3.93
N ASP A 50 -1.41 -2.49 2.80
CA ASP A 50 0.05 -2.55 2.71
C ASP A 50 0.57 -1.17 2.36
N LEU A 51 1.47 -0.62 3.17
CA LEU A 51 2.09 0.69 2.96
C LEU A 51 3.61 0.58 3.00
N CYS A 52 4.28 1.15 2.01
CA CYS A 52 5.71 1.44 2.10
C CYS A 52 5.89 2.86 2.62
N TYR A 53 6.71 3.05 3.66
CA TYR A 53 6.89 4.34 4.32
C TYR A 53 8.34 4.82 4.27
N ASP A 54 8.53 6.14 4.20
CA ASP A 54 9.85 6.75 4.31
C ASP A 54 10.38 6.58 5.74
N ARG A 55 11.64 6.15 5.85
CA ARG A 55 12.31 5.87 7.13
C ARG A 55 13.19 7.02 7.63
N SER A 56 13.04 8.22 7.10
CA SER A 56 13.69 9.39 7.67
C SER A 56 13.22 9.62 9.10
N PRO A 57 14.08 10.08 10.02
CA PRO A 57 13.72 10.27 11.45
C PRO A 57 12.45 11.09 11.65
N HIS A 58 12.31 12.17 10.88
CA HIS A 58 11.16 13.05 10.96
C HIS A 58 9.86 12.37 10.51
N ASN A 59 9.92 11.52 9.47
CA ASN A 59 8.77 10.76 9.02
C ASN A 59 8.38 9.66 10.02
N LEU A 60 9.36 9.03 10.69
CA LEU A 60 9.08 8.05 11.75
C LEU A 60 8.34 8.68 12.93
N GLU A 61 8.67 9.92 13.33
CA GLU A 61 7.96 10.66 14.37
C GLU A 61 6.50 10.95 13.96
N ARG A 62 6.27 11.38 12.72
CA ARG A 62 4.93 11.63 12.17
C ARG A 62 4.11 10.34 12.10
N LEU A 63 4.73 9.26 11.61
CA LEU A 63 4.08 7.95 11.52
C LEU A 63 3.71 7.40 12.90
N ALA A 64 4.61 7.46 13.88
CA ALA A 64 4.33 7.06 15.24
C ALA A 64 3.17 7.86 15.86
N SER A 65 3.16 9.19 15.64
CA SER A 65 2.09 10.07 16.12
C SER A 65 0.74 9.73 15.48
N ALA A 66 0.72 9.48 14.17
CA ALA A 66 -0.50 9.09 13.47
C ALA A 66 -1.05 7.75 13.97
N LEU A 67 -0.18 6.76 14.13
CA LEU A 67 -0.58 5.42 14.53
C LEU A 67 -1.04 5.36 15.99
N ALA A 68 -0.52 6.22 16.86
CA ALA A 68 -0.97 6.30 18.27
C ALA A 68 -2.48 6.59 18.40
N GLU A 69 -3.12 7.20 17.39
CA GLU A 69 -4.55 7.50 17.41
C GLU A 69 -5.45 6.27 17.13
N ILE A 70 -4.87 5.18 16.65
CA ILE A 70 -5.60 3.99 16.20
C ILE A 70 -5.17 2.69 16.92
N ASN A 71 -4.55 2.83 18.08
CA ASN A 71 -4.18 1.72 18.97
C ASN A 71 -3.46 0.56 18.27
N PRO A 72 -2.28 0.76 17.66
CA PRO A 72 -1.59 -0.27 16.92
C PRO A 72 -1.05 -1.36 17.87
N SER A 73 -1.22 -2.62 17.50
CA SER A 73 -0.61 -3.77 18.16
C SER A 73 0.01 -4.70 17.12
N LEU A 74 1.05 -5.45 17.53
CA LEU A 74 1.67 -6.44 16.65
C LEU A 74 0.71 -7.62 16.43
N ARG A 75 0.45 -7.94 15.16
CA ARG A 75 -0.41 -9.07 14.79
C ARG A 75 0.22 -10.39 15.27
N GLY A 76 -0.55 -11.18 16.04
CA GLY A 76 -0.10 -12.47 16.56
C GLY A 76 0.79 -12.39 17.79
N ALA A 77 1.10 -11.21 18.32
CA ALA A 77 1.80 -11.08 19.60
C ALA A 77 0.82 -11.30 20.77
N PRO A 78 1.30 -11.84 21.92
CA PRO A 78 0.50 -11.91 23.15
C PRO A 78 0.02 -10.51 23.57
N ALA A 79 -1.22 -10.43 24.08
CA ALA A 79 -1.81 -9.14 24.50
C ALA A 79 -1.05 -8.47 25.64
N GLU A 80 -0.36 -9.29 26.46
CA GLU A 80 0.43 -8.84 27.60
C GLU A 80 1.83 -8.33 27.21
N LEU A 81 2.22 -8.44 25.93
CA LEU A 81 3.52 -7.93 25.49
C LEU A 81 3.53 -6.41 25.60
N PRO A 82 4.40 -5.81 26.45
CA PRO A 82 4.50 -4.37 26.61
C PRO A 82 5.19 -3.77 25.37
N PHE A 83 4.44 -3.64 24.28
CA PHE A 83 4.94 -3.07 23.04
C PHE A 83 4.44 -1.64 22.89
N LYS A 84 5.36 -0.68 22.93
CA LYS A 84 5.06 0.71 22.61
C LYS A 84 5.48 1.00 21.17
N PHE A 85 4.50 1.36 20.35
CA PHE A 85 4.75 1.71 18.96
C PHE A 85 5.14 3.20 18.88
N ASP A 86 6.43 3.49 18.96
CA ASP A 86 6.98 4.84 18.88
C ASP A 86 8.04 4.95 17.76
N ALA A 87 8.56 6.15 17.56
CA ALA A 87 9.57 6.40 16.51
C ALA A 87 10.85 5.58 16.71
N GLN A 88 11.22 5.29 17.96
CA GLN A 88 12.38 4.46 18.25
C GLN A 88 12.14 3.01 17.87
N ALA A 89 10.98 2.44 18.17
CA ALA A 89 10.59 1.11 17.72
C ALA A 89 10.60 1.01 16.20
N LEU A 90 10.02 2.02 15.52
CA LEU A 90 10.03 2.11 14.04
C LEU A 90 11.43 2.19 13.45
N ALA A 91 12.37 2.83 14.13
CA ALA A 91 13.76 2.93 13.67
C ALA A 91 14.52 1.59 13.78
N PHE A 92 14.21 0.76 14.79
CA PHE A 92 14.86 -0.55 15.00
C PHE A 92 14.43 -1.60 13.97
N GLY A 93 13.13 -1.66 13.63
CA GLY A 93 12.62 -2.60 12.64
C GLY A 93 12.40 -1.92 11.29
N SER A 94 12.22 -2.72 10.24
CA SER A 94 11.85 -2.19 8.93
C SER A 94 10.42 -2.53 8.53
N ASN A 95 9.94 -3.73 8.87
CA ASN A 95 8.63 -4.21 8.46
C ASN A 95 7.81 -4.61 9.69
N TYR A 96 6.54 -4.19 9.73
CA TYR A 96 5.62 -4.44 10.83
C TYR A 96 4.27 -4.89 10.31
N THR A 97 3.75 -5.94 10.90
CA THR A 97 2.40 -6.45 10.66
C THR A 97 1.54 -6.10 11.86
N LEU A 98 0.55 -5.22 11.66
CA LEU A 98 -0.21 -4.60 12.73
C LEU A 98 -1.71 -4.93 12.65
N VAL A 99 -2.35 -4.89 13.82
CA VAL A 99 -3.80 -4.74 13.97
C VAL A 99 -4.06 -3.37 14.58
N THR A 100 -5.05 -2.66 14.05
CA THR A 100 -5.43 -1.32 14.49
C THR A 100 -6.95 -1.17 14.57
N ASP A 101 -7.46 -0.08 15.13
CA ASP A 101 -8.90 0.24 15.15
C ASP A 101 -9.50 0.46 13.75
N ILE A 102 -8.67 0.71 12.74
CA ILE A 102 -9.11 0.81 11.34
C ILE A 102 -9.16 -0.58 10.68
N GLY A 103 -8.23 -1.45 11.05
CA GLY A 103 -8.07 -2.79 10.50
C GLY A 103 -6.62 -3.24 10.43
N ALA A 104 -6.36 -4.27 9.66
CA ALA A 104 -5.02 -4.81 9.45
C ALA A 104 -4.16 -3.86 8.61
N LEU A 105 -2.94 -3.60 9.05
CA LEU A 105 -1.98 -2.71 8.43
C LEU A 105 -0.60 -3.34 8.40
N ASP A 106 -0.03 -3.47 7.22
CA ASP A 106 1.34 -3.90 7.03
C ASP A 106 2.19 -2.70 6.60
N LEU A 107 3.18 -2.36 7.43
CA LEU A 107 4.15 -1.29 7.19
C LEU A 107 5.44 -1.90 6.70
N LEU A 108 5.91 -1.47 5.54
CA LEU A 108 7.11 -1.98 4.91
C LEU A 108 8.10 -0.83 4.68
N GLY A 109 9.20 -0.85 5.40
CA GLY A 109 10.34 0.05 5.16
C GLY A 109 11.30 -0.50 4.11
N TRP A 110 11.14 -1.77 3.74
CA TRP A 110 11.88 -2.45 2.68
C TRP A 110 10.99 -3.45 1.95
N VAL A 111 11.01 -3.42 0.62
CA VAL A 111 10.17 -4.23 -0.26
C VAL A 111 11.02 -4.93 -1.32
N GLU A 112 11.22 -6.24 -1.18
CA GLU A 112 11.94 -7.03 -2.17
C GLU A 112 11.16 -7.14 -3.49
N PRO A 113 11.82 -7.13 -4.65
CA PRO A 113 13.26 -6.96 -4.90
C PRO A 113 13.65 -5.49 -5.19
N ILE A 114 12.83 -4.50 -4.85
CA ILE A 114 13.00 -3.10 -5.27
C ILE A 114 13.86 -2.31 -4.29
N GLY A 115 13.51 -2.32 -2.99
CA GLY A 115 14.20 -1.58 -1.95
C GLY A 115 13.28 -0.79 -1.03
N ASP A 116 13.71 0.40 -0.65
CA ASP A 116 13.02 1.30 0.28
C ASP A 116 12.02 2.24 -0.42
N TYR A 117 11.42 3.14 0.36
CA TYR A 117 10.50 4.16 -0.12
C TYR A 117 11.13 5.04 -1.22
N ASN A 118 12.42 5.41 -1.10
CA ASN A 118 13.09 6.26 -2.09
C ASN A 118 13.21 5.58 -3.46
N ALA A 119 13.48 4.28 -3.46
CA ALA A 119 13.51 3.50 -4.69
C ALA A 119 12.13 3.40 -5.35
N LEU A 120 11.08 3.14 -4.54
CA LEU A 120 9.72 2.96 -5.02
C LEU A 120 9.05 4.27 -5.47
N GLN A 121 9.35 5.40 -4.81
CA GLN A 121 8.71 6.67 -5.15
C GLN A 121 9.08 7.20 -6.54
N ALA A 122 10.19 6.76 -7.11
CA ALA A 122 10.65 7.19 -8.44
C ALA A 122 9.67 6.84 -9.56
N SER A 123 8.95 5.71 -9.42
CA SER A 123 7.94 5.23 -10.36
C SER A 123 6.50 5.39 -9.86
N ALA A 124 6.31 6.04 -8.69
CA ALA A 124 5.02 6.11 -8.03
C ALA A 124 3.95 6.78 -8.89
N GLU A 125 2.74 6.22 -8.85
CA GLU A 125 1.55 6.75 -9.52
C GLU A 125 0.64 7.46 -8.52
N THR A 126 -0.22 8.36 -9.01
CA THR A 126 -1.24 9.01 -8.20
C THR A 126 -2.63 8.63 -8.70
N HIS A 127 -3.45 8.12 -7.82
CA HIS A 127 -4.86 7.78 -8.05
C HIS A 127 -5.76 8.67 -7.19
N VAL A 128 -7.02 8.83 -7.58
CA VAL A 128 -7.98 9.62 -6.81
C VAL A 128 -9.00 8.70 -6.17
N VAL A 129 -9.09 8.73 -4.83
CA VAL A 129 -10.07 7.97 -4.04
C VAL A 129 -10.93 8.97 -3.27
N ARG A 130 -12.24 9.01 -3.53
CA ARG A 130 -13.16 9.95 -2.87
C ARG A 130 -12.62 11.40 -2.86
N GLN A 131 -12.13 11.87 -4.02
CA GLN A 131 -11.53 13.19 -4.23
C GLN A 131 -10.18 13.42 -3.50
N THR A 132 -9.61 12.41 -2.89
CA THR A 132 -8.31 12.49 -2.22
C THR A 132 -7.24 11.86 -3.12
N PRO A 133 -6.13 12.54 -3.41
CA PRO A 133 -5.01 11.94 -4.12
C PRO A 133 -4.32 10.91 -3.24
N VAL A 134 -4.10 9.73 -3.79
CA VAL A 134 -3.44 8.60 -3.13
C VAL A 134 -2.25 8.19 -3.97
N ARG A 135 -1.06 8.24 -3.39
CA ARG A 135 0.16 7.77 -4.06
C ARG A 135 0.29 6.25 -3.89
N THR A 136 0.54 5.58 -5.00
CA THR A 136 0.78 4.13 -5.03
C THR A 136 2.15 3.81 -5.60
N ILE A 137 2.62 2.62 -5.35
CA ILE A 137 3.72 2.03 -6.13
C ILE A 137 3.38 2.06 -7.63
N GLY A 138 4.39 2.17 -8.49
CA GLY A 138 4.20 2.08 -9.95
C GLY A 138 3.85 0.66 -10.40
N LEU A 139 3.12 0.57 -11.53
CA LEU A 139 2.64 -0.71 -12.08
C LEU A 139 3.79 -1.70 -12.34
N GLU A 140 4.89 -1.27 -12.92
CA GLU A 140 6.01 -2.15 -13.24
C GLU A 140 6.69 -2.70 -11.98
N ASP A 141 6.83 -1.88 -10.95
CA ASP A 141 7.40 -2.33 -9.67
C ASP A 141 6.46 -3.29 -8.94
N LEU A 142 5.15 -3.06 -9.00
CA LEU A 142 4.18 -4.00 -8.44
C LEU A 142 4.22 -5.37 -9.15
N ILE A 143 4.38 -5.38 -10.47
CA ILE A 143 4.58 -6.61 -11.26
C ILE A 143 5.84 -7.32 -10.80
N ARG A 144 6.99 -6.62 -10.73
CA ARG A 144 8.27 -7.20 -10.30
C ARG A 144 8.21 -7.80 -8.90
N ILE A 145 7.53 -7.14 -7.97
CA ILE A 145 7.34 -7.67 -6.61
C ILE A 145 6.53 -8.96 -6.65
N LYS A 146 5.44 -9.01 -7.41
CA LYS A 146 4.60 -10.21 -7.52
C LYS A 146 5.30 -11.37 -8.20
N GLU A 147 6.09 -11.11 -9.22
CA GLU A 147 6.96 -12.11 -9.86
C GLU A 147 7.99 -12.67 -8.88
N HIS A 148 8.62 -11.80 -8.08
CA HIS A 148 9.63 -12.19 -7.10
C HIS A 148 9.03 -13.05 -5.98
N ILE A 149 7.89 -12.65 -5.40
CA ILE A 149 7.22 -13.38 -4.32
C ILE A 149 6.64 -14.70 -4.80
N ASN A 150 6.11 -14.74 -6.02
CA ASN A 150 5.60 -15.93 -6.75
C ASN A 150 4.70 -16.86 -5.93
N ARG A 151 3.85 -16.31 -5.05
CA ARG A 151 2.86 -17.11 -4.31
C ARG A 151 1.73 -17.57 -5.24
N PRO A 152 1.14 -18.75 -5.03
CA PRO A 152 -0.01 -19.21 -5.84
C PRO A 152 -1.14 -18.19 -5.93
N LYS A 153 -1.46 -17.51 -4.82
CA LYS A 153 -2.49 -16.45 -4.77
C LYS A 153 -2.16 -15.19 -5.56
N ASP A 154 -0.90 -14.98 -5.93
CA ASP A 154 -0.46 -13.80 -6.67
C ASP A 154 -0.46 -14.02 -8.19
N ARG A 155 -0.69 -15.25 -8.67
CA ARG A 155 -0.69 -15.57 -10.11
C ARG A 155 -1.83 -14.87 -10.85
N ASP A 156 -3.06 -14.94 -10.33
CA ASP A 156 -4.22 -14.27 -10.95
C ASP A 156 -4.02 -12.74 -10.94
N SER A 157 -3.52 -12.20 -9.83
CA SER A 157 -3.11 -10.80 -9.74
C SER A 157 -2.09 -10.42 -10.80
N LEU A 158 -1.06 -11.25 -11.00
CA LEU A 158 -0.01 -10.99 -11.98
C LEU A 158 -0.57 -10.96 -13.40
N PHE A 159 -1.45 -11.90 -13.76
CA PHE A 159 -2.13 -11.88 -15.06
C PHE A 159 -2.94 -10.59 -15.28
N GLN A 160 -3.68 -10.14 -14.27
CA GLN A 160 -4.45 -8.89 -14.36
C GLN A 160 -3.54 -7.66 -14.53
N LEU A 161 -2.45 -7.57 -13.77
CA LEU A 161 -1.48 -6.47 -13.88
C LEU A 161 -0.79 -6.44 -15.25
N ILE A 162 -0.43 -7.60 -15.80
CA ILE A 162 0.13 -7.70 -17.16
C ILE A 162 -0.89 -7.24 -18.21
N ALA A 163 -2.17 -7.60 -18.06
CA ALA A 163 -3.23 -7.14 -18.95
C ALA A 163 -3.43 -5.61 -18.87
N ILE A 164 -3.43 -5.04 -17.66
CA ILE A 164 -3.51 -3.59 -17.43
C ILE A 164 -2.32 -2.88 -18.10
N ARG A 165 -1.10 -3.42 -17.97
CA ARG A 165 0.10 -2.91 -18.66
C ARG A 165 -0.07 -2.89 -20.16
N ALA A 166 -0.57 -3.98 -20.74
CA ALA A 166 -0.79 -4.08 -22.19
C ALA A 166 -1.79 -3.02 -22.68
N ILE A 167 -2.93 -2.86 -22.00
CA ILE A 167 -3.94 -1.85 -22.31
C ILE A 167 -3.36 -0.43 -22.24
N ARG A 168 -2.60 -0.11 -21.19
CA ARG A 168 -1.97 1.21 -21.04
C ARG A 168 -0.97 1.50 -22.15
N ASN A 169 -0.20 0.50 -22.56
CA ASN A 169 0.76 0.63 -23.66
C ASN A 169 0.08 0.87 -25.02
N GLU A 170 -1.04 0.20 -25.29
CA GLU A 170 -1.83 0.44 -26.49
C GLU A 170 -2.44 1.85 -26.53
N GLN A 171 -2.96 2.32 -25.39
CA GLN A 171 -3.50 3.67 -25.27
C GLN A 171 -2.43 4.75 -25.51
N ARG A 172 -1.22 4.55 -24.96
CA ARG A 172 -0.09 5.46 -25.18
C ARG A 172 0.29 5.53 -26.67
N LYS A 173 0.33 4.40 -27.39
CA LYS A 173 0.64 4.37 -28.83
C LYS A 173 -0.40 5.15 -29.62
N LYS A 174 -1.70 4.91 -29.39
CA LYS A 174 -2.78 5.64 -30.08
C LYS A 174 -2.69 7.14 -29.87
N ASN A 175 -2.46 7.60 -28.64
CA ASN A 175 -2.34 9.03 -28.34
C ASN A 175 -1.10 9.68 -28.99
N THR A 176 -0.05 8.91 -29.29
CA THR A 176 1.14 9.40 -29.99
C THR A 176 0.87 9.53 -31.49
N ASP A 177 0.12 8.58 -32.09
CA ASP A 177 -0.20 8.59 -33.51
C ASP A 177 -1.22 9.67 -33.90
N ASP A 178 -2.12 10.05 -32.95
CA ASP A 178 -3.12 11.11 -33.18
C ASP A 178 -2.54 12.55 -33.11
N HIS A 179 -1.25 12.71 -32.77
CA HIS A 179 -0.57 14.01 -32.63
C HIS A 179 0.52 14.23 -33.69
N VAL A 180 0.60 13.38 -34.70
CA VAL A 180 1.47 13.49 -35.89
C VAL A 180 0.65 13.79 -37.13
#